data_ce3e760355b0366f268c3617e83205bf
#
_entry.id   ce3e760355b0366f268c3617e83205bf
#
_cell.length_a   1.000
_cell.length_b   1.000
_cell.length_c   1.000
_cell.angle_alpha   90.00
_cell.angle_beta   90.00
_cell.angle_gamma   90.00
#
_symmetry.space_group_name_H-M   'P 1'
#
loop_
_entity.id
_entity.type
_entity.pdbx_description
1 polymer ?
#
loop_
_entity_poly.entity_id
_entity_poly.type
_entity_poly.pdbx_seq_one_letter_code
_entity_poly.pdbx_strand_id
1 'polypeptide(L)'
;ESVSLLYGRAMTFEVLGDIAGMENDLRAILVFKPNNATTLNALGYTLTVHTERYEEAANLIEKALQLSPGEPAILDSLGWVYFKLGRFLQAADLLKEAYARFPDAEVAAHLGEVLWVSGKEQDALAIWRASLQQQPDAIHVTQALERLGVLLEDTAVE
;
A
#
# COMPACT_ATOMS: atom_id res chain seq x y z
N GLU A 1 1.35 -1.70 -28.92
CA GLU A 1 1.18 -0.50 -28.08
C GLU A 1 2.40 -0.30 -27.19
N SER A 2 2.76 0.95 -26.88
CA SER A 2 3.93 1.20 -26.03
C SER A 2 3.59 0.92 -24.55
N VAL A 3 4.60 0.52 -23.78
CA VAL A 3 4.47 0.28 -22.32
C VAL A 3 3.90 1.52 -21.62
N SER A 4 4.33 2.70 -22.02
CA SER A 4 3.87 3.97 -21.44
C SER A 4 2.38 4.23 -21.69
N LEU A 5 1.86 3.91 -22.89
CA LEU A 5 0.45 4.06 -23.21
C LEU A 5 -0.41 3.04 -22.47
N LEU A 6 0.01 1.78 -22.40
CA LEU A 6 -0.69 0.75 -21.64
C LEU A 6 -0.74 1.09 -20.14
N TYR A 7 0.39 1.55 -19.58
CA TYR A 7 0.44 1.94 -18.17
C TYR A 7 -0.48 3.14 -17.88
N GLY A 8 -0.45 4.17 -18.75
CA GLY A 8 -1.34 5.33 -18.61
C GLY A 8 -2.82 4.94 -18.70
N ARG A 9 -3.18 4.02 -19.62
CA ARG A 9 -4.55 3.50 -19.75
C ARG A 9 -4.95 2.69 -18.52
N ALA A 10 -4.06 1.84 -18.00
CA ALA A 10 -4.30 1.09 -16.76
C ALA A 10 -4.63 2.01 -15.58
N MET A 11 -3.88 3.10 -15.40
CA MET A 11 -4.17 4.10 -14.35
C MET A 11 -5.50 4.83 -14.59
N THR A 12 -5.88 5.03 -15.83
CA THR A 12 -7.21 5.59 -16.18
C THR A 12 -8.33 4.62 -15.80
N PHE A 13 -8.14 3.32 -16.07
CA PHE A 13 -9.10 2.28 -15.67
C PHE A 13 -9.28 2.21 -14.14
N GLU A 14 -8.20 2.40 -13.38
CA GLU A 14 -8.28 2.48 -11.91
C GLU A 14 -9.22 3.60 -11.47
N VAL A 15 -9.04 4.81 -12.02
CA VAL A 15 -9.89 5.97 -11.71
C VAL A 15 -11.36 5.72 -12.08
N LEU A 16 -11.60 4.97 -13.15
CA LEU A 16 -12.95 4.61 -13.61
C LEU A 16 -13.53 3.40 -12.87
N GLY A 17 -12.76 2.74 -12.02
CA GLY A 17 -13.17 1.53 -11.32
C GLY A 17 -13.21 0.26 -12.20
N ASP A 18 -12.64 0.31 -13.41
CA ASP A 18 -12.51 -0.85 -14.30
C ASP A 18 -11.25 -1.66 -13.95
N ILE A 19 -11.34 -2.42 -12.88
CA ILE A 19 -10.21 -3.23 -12.38
C ILE A 19 -9.79 -4.32 -13.38
N ALA A 20 -10.74 -4.88 -14.13
CA ALA A 20 -10.44 -5.88 -15.15
C ALA A 20 -9.64 -5.28 -16.32
N GLY A 21 -10.02 -4.10 -16.79
CA GLY A 21 -9.27 -3.34 -17.80
C GLY A 21 -7.86 -3.00 -17.33
N MET A 22 -7.73 -2.51 -16.09
CA MET A 22 -6.43 -2.24 -15.46
C MET A 22 -5.55 -3.49 -15.41
N GLU A 23 -6.06 -4.61 -14.91
CA GLU A 23 -5.32 -5.88 -14.82
C GLU A 23 -4.86 -6.36 -16.20
N ASN A 24 -5.73 -6.29 -17.21
CA ASN A 24 -5.41 -6.70 -18.57
C ASN A 24 -4.24 -5.90 -19.15
N ASP A 25 -4.23 -4.59 -18.97
CA ASP A 25 -3.16 -3.73 -19.49
C ASP A 25 -1.84 -3.96 -18.76
N LEU A 26 -1.86 -4.07 -17.43
CA LEU A 26 -0.66 -4.36 -16.65
C LEU A 26 -0.07 -5.73 -17.02
N ARG A 27 -0.90 -6.75 -17.22
CA ARG A 27 -0.43 -8.07 -17.71
C ARG A 27 0.13 -8.00 -19.11
N ALA A 28 -0.48 -7.22 -20.01
CA ALA A 28 0.05 -7.02 -21.37
C ALA A 28 1.46 -6.41 -21.33
N ILE A 29 1.71 -5.44 -20.44
CA ILE A 29 3.06 -4.89 -20.25
C ILE A 29 4.03 -5.98 -19.79
N LEU A 30 3.64 -6.84 -18.86
CA LEU A 30 4.51 -7.90 -18.34
C LEU A 30 4.82 -9.00 -19.34
N VAL A 31 4.01 -9.18 -20.40
CA VAL A 31 4.34 -10.05 -21.54
C VAL A 31 5.57 -9.53 -22.28
N PHE A 32 5.68 -8.22 -22.50
CA PHE A 32 6.81 -7.60 -23.19
C PHE A 32 7.98 -7.28 -22.27
N LYS A 33 7.70 -6.93 -21.00
CA LYS A 33 8.69 -6.54 -20.00
C LYS A 33 8.43 -7.27 -18.68
N PRO A 34 8.76 -8.58 -18.60
CA PRO A 34 8.44 -9.42 -17.43
C PRO A 34 9.17 -9.02 -16.14
N ASN A 35 10.17 -8.16 -16.23
CA ASN A 35 10.95 -7.65 -15.11
C ASN A 35 10.76 -6.14 -14.90
N ASN A 36 9.61 -5.60 -15.28
CA ASN A 36 9.27 -4.21 -14.95
C ASN A 36 8.75 -4.15 -13.51
N ALA A 37 9.60 -3.70 -12.58
CA ALA A 37 9.28 -3.64 -11.15
C ALA A 37 8.06 -2.78 -10.86
N THR A 38 7.92 -1.62 -11.51
CA THR A 38 6.77 -0.72 -11.33
C THR A 38 5.47 -1.41 -11.72
N THR A 39 5.45 -2.10 -12.87
CA THR A 39 4.25 -2.80 -13.34
C THR A 39 3.91 -4.02 -12.47
N LEU A 40 4.93 -4.78 -12.03
CA LEU A 40 4.74 -5.89 -11.09
C LEU A 40 4.12 -5.41 -9.78
N ASN A 41 4.64 -4.31 -9.24
CA ASN A 41 4.10 -3.71 -8.02
C ASN A 41 2.67 -3.19 -8.23
N ALA A 42 2.41 -2.47 -9.31
CA ALA A 42 1.07 -1.95 -9.60
C ALA A 42 0.04 -3.08 -9.73
N LEU A 43 0.37 -4.15 -10.45
CA LEU A 43 -0.52 -5.31 -10.57
C LEU A 43 -0.74 -5.99 -9.21
N GLY A 44 0.32 -6.24 -8.45
CA GLY A 44 0.23 -6.86 -7.14
C GLY A 44 -0.60 -6.02 -6.16
N TYR A 45 -0.40 -4.71 -6.12
CA TYR A 45 -1.20 -3.81 -5.29
C TYR A 45 -2.67 -3.79 -5.70
N THR A 46 -2.96 -3.71 -7.00
CA THR A 46 -4.33 -3.79 -7.53
C THR A 46 -5.03 -5.08 -7.08
N LEU A 47 -4.36 -6.23 -7.18
CA LEU A 47 -4.91 -7.50 -6.73
C LEU A 47 -5.14 -7.53 -5.20
N THR A 48 -4.26 -6.90 -4.43
CA THR A 48 -4.39 -6.81 -2.97
C THR A 48 -5.61 -6.00 -2.53
N VAL A 49 -5.85 -4.87 -3.22
CA VAL A 49 -6.91 -3.92 -2.83
C VAL A 49 -8.28 -4.33 -3.35
N HIS A 50 -8.35 -4.90 -4.55
CA HIS A 50 -9.61 -5.13 -5.25
C HIS A 50 -10.02 -6.60 -5.36
N THR A 51 -9.18 -7.54 -4.91
CA THR A 51 -9.44 -8.99 -4.96
C THR A 51 -8.98 -9.67 -3.68
N GLU A 52 -9.24 -10.98 -3.58
CA GLU A 52 -8.68 -11.84 -2.52
C GLU A 52 -7.50 -12.71 -3.01
N ARG A 53 -6.91 -12.35 -4.14
CA ARG A 53 -5.79 -13.08 -4.77
C ARG A 53 -4.45 -12.70 -4.12
N TYR A 54 -4.39 -12.78 -2.80
CA TYR A 54 -3.27 -12.25 -2.00
C TYR A 54 -1.95 -13.00 -2.23
N GLU A 55 -1.96 -14.31 -2.43
CA GLU A 55 -0.72 -15.08 -2.71
C GLU A 55 -0.14 -14.71 -4.07
N GLU A 56 -0.97 -14.54 -5.09
CA GLU A 56 -0.51 -14.06 -6.40
C GLU A 56 0.05 -12.63 -6.29
N ALA A 57 -0.66 -11.76 -5.59
CA ALA A 57 -0.22 -10.39 -5.34
C ALA A 57 1.14 -10.34 -4.63
N ALA A 58 1.32 -11.14 -3.59
CA ALA A 58 2.57 -11.23 -2.85
C ALA A 58 3.73 -11.67 -3.77
N ASN A 59 3.55 -12.70 -4.57
CA ASN A 59 4.57 -13.18 -5.51
C ASN A 59 4.99 -12.10 -6.52
N LEU A 60 4.05 -11.32 -7.03
CA LEU A 60 4.33 -10.21 -7.95
C LEU A 60 5.13 -9.09 -7.27
N ILE A 61 4.73 -8.70 -6.06
CA ILE A 61 5.37 -7.62 -5.32
C ILE A 61 6.74 -8.06 -4.79
N GLU A 62 6.89 -9.30 -4.33
CA GLU A 62 8.20 -9.88 -3.94
C GLU A 62 9.19 -9.83 -5.10
N LYS A 63 8.75 -10.19 -6.32
CA LYS A 63 9.57 -10.06 -7.53
C LYS A 63 9.92 -8.60 -7.80
N ALA A 64 8.98 -7.68 -7.64
CA ALA A 64 9.23 -6.25 -7.79
C ALA A 64 10.30 -5.75 -6.80
N LEU A 65 10.23 -6.19 -5.53
CA LEU A 65 11.20 -5.82 -4.50
C LEU A 65 12.61 -6.38 -4.79
N GLN A 66 12.71 -7.59 -5.32
CA GLN A 66 14.00 -8.15 -5.76
C GLN A 66 14.63 -7.33 -6.89
N LEU A 67 13.83 -6.76 -7.79
CA LEU A 67 14.28 -5.94 -8.91
C LEU A 67 14.62 -4.50 -8.50
N SER A 68 13.94 -3.97 -7.50
CA SER A 68 14.12 -2.62 -6.96
C SER A 68 14.14 -2.63 -5.43
N PRO A 69 15.24 -3.09 -4.82
CA PRO A 69 15.36 -3.17 -3.36
C PRO A 69 15.24 -1.80 -2.71
N GLY A 70 14.48 -1.72 -1.61
CA GLY A 70 14.35 -0.52 -0.79
C GLY A 70 13.45 0.57 -1.38
N GLU A 71 12.74 0.30 -2.47
CA GLU A 71 11.74 1.22 -3.01
C GLU A 71 10.54 1.33 -2.05
N PRO A 72 10.25 2.54 -1.48
CA PRO A 72 9.22 2.68 -0.44
C PRO A 72 7.84 2.21 -0.87
N ALA A 73 7.42 2.50 -2.11
CA ALA A 73 6.13 2.10 -2.63
C ALA A 73 5.98 0.57 -2.73
N ILE A 74 7.07 -0.14 -3.05
CA ILE A 74 7.07 -1.61 -3.13
C ILE A 74 7.08 -2.22 -1.72
N LEU A 75 7.85 -1.65 -0.80
CA LEU A 75 7.85 -2.06 0.61
C LEU A 75 6.47 -1.91 1.24
N ASP A 76 5.80 -0.79 0.99
CA ASP A 76 4.43 -0.53 1.44
C ASP A 76 3.45 -1.56 0.87
N SER A 77 3.47 -1.78 -0.43
CA SER A 77 2.60 -2.76 -1.09
C SER A 77 2.81 -4.17 -0.55
N LEU A 78 4.08 -4.60 -0.33
CA LEU A 78 4.38 -5.91 0.21
C LEU A 78 3.93 -6.04 1.67
N GLY A 79 4.16 -5.00 2.47
CA GLY A 79 3.65 -4.94 3.84
C GLY A 79 2.14 -5.06 3.89
N TRP A 80 1.43 -4.39 3.00
CA TRP A 80 -0.03 -4.43 2.94
C TRP A 80 -0.58 -5.80 2.55
N VAL A 81 -0.01 -6.46 1.52
CA VAL A 81 -0.45 -7.82 1.15
C VAL A 81 -0.09 -8.85 2.23
N TYR A 82 1.05 -8.72 2.91
CA TYR A 82 1.38 -9.59 4.03
C TYR A 82 0.41 -9.42 5.20
N PHE A 83 -0.07 -8.20 5.45
CA PHE A 83 -1.14 -7.96 6.42
C PHE A 83 -2.42 -8.70 6.03
N LYS A 84 -2.83 -8.65 4.76
CA LYS A 84 -3.99 -9.39 4.25
C LYS A 84 -3.83 -10.90 4.37
N LEU A 85 -2.61 -11.40 4.30
CA LEU A 85 -2.26 -12.81 4.52
C LEU A 85 -2.12 -13.21 6.01
N GLY A 86 -2.32 -12.27 6.94
CA GLY A 86 -2.15 -12.51 8.37
C GLY A 86 -0.71 -12.58 8.86
N ARG A 87 0.25 -12.18 8.04
CA ARG A 87 1.69 -12.15 8.35
C ARG A 87 2.06 -10.83 9.04
N PHE A 88 1.47 -10.56 10.21
CA PHE A 88 1.49 -9.24 10.86
C PHE A 88 2.89 -8.72 11.22
N LEU A 89 3.78 -9.58 11.71
CA LEU A 89 5.14 -9.17 12.07
C LEU A 89 5.93 -8.72 10.83
N GLN A 90 5.91 -9.52 9.78
CA GLN A 90 6.59 -9.19 8.52
C GLN A 90 5.98 -7.93 7.87
N ALA A 91 4.65 -7.78 7.92
CA ALA A 91 3.96 -6.60 7.46
C ALA A 91 4.43 -5.33 8.20
N ALA A 92 4.49 -5.40 9.53
CA ALA A 92 4.93 -4.27 10.35
C ALA A 92 6.38 -3.87 10.07
N ASP A 93 7.29 -4.84 9.89
CA ASP A 93 8.70 -4.56 9.60
C ASP A 93 8.89 -3.87 8.25
N LEU A 94 8.20 -4.36 7.20
CA LEU A 94 8.23 -3.75 5.86
C LEU A 94 7.63 -2.34 5.85
N LEU A 95 6.50 -2.15 6.53
CA LEU A 95 5.84 -0.84 6.58
C LEU A 95 6.62 0.18 7.42
N LYS A 96 7.29 -0.25 8.48
CA LYS A 96 8.23 0.61 9.24
C LYS A 96 9.39 1.06 8.36
N GLU A 97 9.96 0.15 7.58
CA GLU A 97 11.03 0.51 6.64
C GLU A 97 10.53 1.48 5.57
N ALA A 98 9.36 1.22 4.98
CA ALA A 98 8.74 2.12 4.02
C ALA A 98 8.51 3.52 4.61
N TYR A 99 7.94 3.60 5.81
CA TYR A 99 7.66 4.86 6.50
C TYR A 99 8.93 5.62 6.88
N ALA A 100 9.98 4.94 7.29
CA ALA A 100 11.27 5.55 7.60
C ALA A 100 11.94 6.16 6.37
N ARG A 101 11.74 5.56 5.19
CA ARG A 101 12.29 6.05 3.92
C ARG A 101 11.46 7.17 3.30
N PHE A 102 10.16 7.05 3.38
CA PHE A 102 9.20 8.01 2.84
C PHE A 102 7.93 8.05 3.71
N PRO A 103 7.83 8.99 4.67
CA PRO A 103 6.73 9.10 5.63
C PRO A 103 5.48 9.73 5.00
N ASP A 104 4.89 9.03 4.05
CA ASP A 104 3.69 9.46 3.34
C ASP A 104 2.42 9.00 4.09
N ALA A 105 1.29 9.66 3.83
CA ALA A 105 0.04 9.43 4.55
C ALA A 105 -0.57 8.05 4.28
N GLU A 106 -0.38 7.48 3.08
CA GLU A 106 -0.86 6.13 2.77
C GLU A 106 -0.06 5.09 3.55
N VAL A 107 1.27 5.22 3.58
CA VAL A 107 2.14 4.35 4.39
C VAL A 107 1.81 4.47 5.88
N ALA A 108 1.56 5.68 6.37
CA ALA A 108 1.13 5.91 7.75
C ALA A 108 -0.22 5.23 8.06
N ALA A 109 -1.17 5.28 7.13
CA ALA A 109 -2.45 4.60 7.28
C ALA A 109 -2.28 3.09 7.39
N HIS A 110 -1.50 2.48 6.49
CA HIS A 110 -1.22 1.04 6.48
C HIS A 110 -0.46 0.60 7.74
N LEU A 111 0.63 1.30 8.08
CA LEU A 111 1.43 0.97 9.27
C LEU A 111 0.61 1.08 10.55
N GLY A 112 -0.15 2.16 10.69
CA GLY A 112 -1.02 2.36 11.85
C GLY A 112 -2.06 1.24 11.98
N GLU A 113 -2.68 0.83 10.88
CA GLU A 113 -3.67 -0.26 10.89
C GLU A 113 -3.05 -1.60 11.30
N VAL A 114 -1.88 -1.94 10.76
CA VAL A 114 -1.16 -3.17 11.14
C VAL A 114 -0.78 -3.14 12.63
N LEU A 115 -0.29 -2.02 13.12
CA LEU A 115 0.05 -1.86 14.54
C LEU A 115 -1.20 -1.97 15.44
N TRP A 116 -2.30 -1.34 15.05
CA TRP A 116 -3.57 -1.37 15.78
C TRP A 116 -4.09 -2.81 15.91
N VAL A 117 -4.22 -3.52 14.80
CA VAL A 117 -4.70 -4.91 14.77
C VAL A 117 -3.77 -5.85 15.52
N SER A 118 -2.47 -5.54 15.58
CA SER A 118 -1.46 -6.30 16.34
C SER A 118 -1.46 -5.98 17.84
N GLY A 119 -2.36 -5.13 18.34
CA GLY A 119 -2.44 -4.75 19.75
C GLY A 119 -1.44 -3.66 20.18
N LYS A 120 -0.74 -3.04 19.23
CA LYS A 120 0.19 -1.93 19.48
C LYS A 120 -0.50 -0.58 19.27
N GLU A 121 -1.58 -0.36 20.01
CA GLU A 121 -2.49 0.78 19.82
C GLU A 121 -1.79 2.12 20.00
N GLN A 122 -0.93 2.27 21.01
CA GLN A 122 -0.23 3.53 21.27
C GLN A 122 0.73 3.90 20.13
N ASP A 123 1.42 2.92 19.55
CA ASP A 123 2.30 3.13 18.41
C ASP A 123 1.48 3.53 17.17
N ALA A 124 0.33 2.88 16.94
CA ALA A 124 -0.58 3.22 15.86
C ALA A 124 -1.09 4.67 15.97
N LEU A 125 -1.56 5.07 17.16
CA LEU A 125 -2.03 6.43 17.42
C LEU A 125 -0.92 7.47 17.20
N ALA A 126 0.31 7.16 17.60
CA ALA A 126 1.46 8.06 17.41
C ALA A 126 1.74 8.27 15.90
N ILE A 127 1.73 7.21 15.09
CA ILE A 127 1.94 7.30 13.64
C ILE A 127 0.83 8.12 12.98
N TRP A 128 -0.43 7.86 13.29
CA TRP A 128 -1.56 8.58 12.68
C TRP A 128 -1.58 10.07 13.10
N ARG A 129 -1.31 10.39 14.38
CA ARG A 129 -1.21 11.77 14.85
C ARG A 129 -0.09 12.52 14.13
N ALA A 130 1.10 11.91 14.02
CA ALA A 130 2.22 12.52 13.31
C ALA A 130 1.90 12.79 11.84
N SER A 131 1.23 11.87 11.17
CA SER A 131 0.80 12.05 9.78
C SER A 131 -0.22 13.19 9.63
N LEU A 132 -1.23 13.26 10.50
CA LEU A 132 -2.25 14.32 10.48
C LEU A 132 -1.71 15.69 10.90
N GLN A 133 -0.65 15.75 11.72
CA GLN A 133 0.04 17.01 12.01
C GLN A 133 0.74 17.58 10.77
N GLN A 134 1.31 16.72 9.93
CA GLN A 134 1.96 17.14 8.68
C GLN A 134 0.95 17.42 7.57
N GLN A 135 -0.10 16.61 7.48
CA GLN A 135 -1.14 16.69 6.48
C GLN A 135 -2.51 16.49 7.13
N PRO A 136 -3.16 17.56 7.62
CA PRO A 136 -4.44 17.48 8.36
C PRO A 136 -5.59 16.87 7.56
N ASP A 137 -5.54 16.96 6.23
CA ASP A 137 -6.52 16.44 5.28
C ASP A 137 -6.11 15.08 4.65
N ALA A 138 -5.19 14.37 5.30
CA ALA A 138 -4.71 13.06 4.83
C ALA A 138 -5.86 12.04 4.81
N ILE A 139 -6.49 11.88 3.64
CA ILE A 139 -7.68 11.04 3.45
C ILE A 139 -7.42 9.57 3.79
N HIS A 140 -6.24 9.04 3.51
CA HIS A 140 -5.89 7.66 3.82
C HIS A 140 -5.93 7.37 5.32
N VAL A 141 -5.40 8.29 6.14
CA VAL A 141 -5.42 8.16 7.60
C VAL A 141 -6.83 8.32 8.14
N THR A 142 -7.57 9.33 7.71
CA THR A 142 -8.94 9.55 8.19
C THR A 142 -9.86 8.39 7.84
N GLN A 143 -9.77 7.83 6.64
CA GLN A 143 -10.52 6.65 6.24
C GLN A 143 -10.17 5.40 7.06
N ALA A 144 -8.87 5.21 7.39
CA ALA A 144 -8.45 4.11 8.25
C ALA A 144 -9.04 4.24 9.66
N LEU A 145 -8.99 5.43 10.25
CA LEU A 145 -9.56 5.72 11.57
C LEU A 145 -11.06 5.48 11.60
N GLU A 146 -11.80 5.99 10.60
CA GLU A 146 -13.25 5.80 10.48
C GLU A 146 -13.62 4.31 10.36
N ARG A 147 -12.93 3.57 9.49
CA ARG A 147 -13.17 2.13 9.29
C ARG A 147 -12.92 1.31 10.53
N LEU A 148 -11.90 1.67 11.33
CA LEU A 148 -11.54 0.99 12.56
C LEU A 148 -12.31 1.50 13.79
N GLY A 149 -13.11 2.55 13.65
CA GLY A 149 -13.84 3.16 14.75
C GLY A 149 -12.93 3.81 15.80
N VAL A 150 -11.77 4.30 15.39
CA VAL A 150 -10.77 4.91 16.27
C VAL A 150 -11.00 6.42 16.32
N LEU A 151 -11.15 6.94 17.53
CA LEU A 151 -11.20 8.38 17.79
C LEU A 151 -9.80 8.82 18.27
N LEU A 152 -9.21 9.77 17.57
CA LEU A 152 -8.05 10.48 18.08
C LEU A 152 -8.58 11.58 19.00
N GLU A 153 -8.56 11.33 20.31
CA GLU A 153 -8.85 12.39 21.27
C GLU A 153 -7.85 13.51 21.06
N ASP A 154 -8.37 14.74 20.97
CA ASP A 154 -7.54 15.95 21.07
C ASP A 154 -6.89 15.89 22.45
N THR A 155 -5.65 15.44 22.54
CA THR A 155 -4.85 15.70 23.72
C THR A 155 -4.62 17.21 23.72
N ALA A 156 -5.50 17.94 24.39
CA ALA A 156 -5.23 19.29 24.77
C ALA A 156 -3.85 19.29 25.43
N VAL A 157 -2.92 20.00 24.82
CA VAL A 157 -1.60 20.28 25.39
C VAL A 157 -1.87 21.13 26.60
N GLU A 158 -1.72 20.55 27.80
CA GLU A 158 -1.47 21.34 28.99
C GLU A 158 -0.04 21.89 28.97
#